data_789a8626ad02e9dc2562a24ac88a9912
#
_entry.id   789a8626ad02e9dc2562a24ac88a9912
#
_cell.length_a   1.000
_cell.length_b   1.000
_cell.length_c   1.000
_cell.angle_alpha   90.00
_cell.angle_beta   90.00
_cell.angle_gamma   90.00
#
_symmetry.space_group_name_H-M   'P 1'
#
loop_
_entity.id
_entity.type
_entity.pdbx_description
1 polymer ?
#
loop_
_entity_poly.entity_id
_entity_poly.type
_entity_poly.pdbx_seq_one_letter_code
_entity_poly.pdbx_strand_id
1 'polypeptide(L)'
;MATITGTLYDCGLGNLVGKAPTLKFTLNDPSTAALGIYATAPISFTPNGAGAFTGALVDTETMHQRRYYTLTVTWLDSAANFNRVDFPGWKIFVPIAGGKLQDLIANYSNDGGGWNPMMVFWQPTEPDPWPLGSVWVDTSIDTSTSGDVRRRKA
;
A
#
# COMPACT_ATOMS: atom_id res chain seq x y z
N MET A 1 4.67 -4.33 20.15
CA MET A 1 4.92 -3.74 18.80
C MET A 1 5.83 -4.68 18.05
N ALA A 2 5.48 -5.00 16.83
CA ALA A 2 6.18 -5.97 15.99
C ALA A 2 7.01 -5.25 14.92
N THR A 3 8.22 -5.72 14.64
CA THR A 3 9.09 -5.14 13.62
C THR A 3 8.73 -5.69 12.25
N ILE A 4 8.44 -4.80 11.30
CA ILE A 4 8.17 -5.14 9.89
C ILE A 4 9.32 -4.66 9.03
N THR A 5 9.75 -5.52 8.11
CA THR A 5 10.82 -5.22 7.16
C THR A 5 10.38 -5.48 5.73
N GLY A 6 11.03 -4.86 4.77
CA GLY A 6 10.77 -5.11 3.36
C GLY A 6 11.64 -4.27 2.45
N THR A 7 11.48 -4.47 1.14
CA THR A 7 12.14 -3.65 0.13
C THR A 7 11.12 -3.21 -0.90
N LEU A 8 11.09 -1.92 -1.20
CA LEU A 8 10.19 -1.33 -2.17
C LEU A 8 10.90 -1.21 -3.53
N TYR A 9 10.31 -1.82 -4.53
CA TYR A 9 10.69 -1.66 -5.93
C TYR A 9 9.51 -1.09 -6.74
N ASP A 10 9.81 -0.39 -7.83
CA ASP A 10 8.82 -0.13 -8.87
C ASP A 10 8.59 -1.38 -9.73
N CYS A 11 7.63 -1.34 -10.65
CA CYS A 11 7.32 -2.47 -11.53
C CYS A 11 8.46 -2.82 -12.49
N GLY A 12 9.43 -1.94 -12.69
CA GLY A 12 10.65 -2.15 -13.48
C GLY A 12 11.85 -2.63 -12.66
N LEU A 13 11.65 -3.01 -11.39
CA LEU A 13 12.69 -3.36 -10.42
C LEU A 13 13.66 -2.21 -10.09
N GLY A 14 13.34 -0.97 -10.49
CA GLY A 14 14.04 0.22 -10.05
C GLY A 14 13.67 0.56 -8.61
N ASN A 15 14.62 1.10 -7.84
CA ASN A 15 14.28 1.67 -6.55
C ASN A 15 13.63 3.06 -6.74
N LEU A 16 12.68 3.39 -5.90
CA LEU A 16 12.01 4.69 -5.92
C LEU A 16 12.74 5.77 -5.11
N VAL A 17 13.98 5.54 -4.74
CA VAL A 17 14.74 6.33 -3.75
C VAL A 17 14.85 7.80 -4.11
N GLY A 18 15.10 8.14 -5.38
CA GLY A 18 15.15 9.54 -5.83
C GLY A 18 13.80 10.25 -5.86
N LYS A 19 12.71 9.53 -5.54
CA LYS A 19 11.32 10.00 -5.65
C LYS A 19 10.64 10.18 -4.28
N ALA A 20 11.39 10.19 -3.19
CA ALA A 20 10.91 10.34 -1.81
C ALA A 20 9.69 9.42 -1.49
N PRO A 21 9.81 8.09 -1.68
CA PRO A 21 8.71 7.18 -1.46
C PRO A 21 8.34 7.10 0.02
N THR A 22 7.05 6.93 0.27
CA THR A 22 6.51 6.71 1.63
C THR A 22 5.51 5.57 1.59
N LEU A 23 5.71 4.59 2.47
CA LEU A 23 4.75 3.52 2.72
C LEU A 23 3.85 3.94 3.89
N LYS A 24 2.54 3.89 3.71
CA LYS A 24 1.55 4.20 4.73
C LYS A 24 0.75 2.95 5.07
N PHE A 25 0.83 2.52 6.31
CA PHE A 25 0.07 1.41 6.85
C PHE A 25 -1.12 1.95 7.64
N THR A 26 -2.32 1.58 7.25
CA THR A 26 -3.56 2.03 7.89
C THR A 26 -4.31 0.82 8.41
N LEU A 27 -4.68 0.83 9.69
CA LEU A 27 -5.52 -0.21 10.27
C LEU A 27 -6.91 -0.14 9.62
N ASN A 28 -7.49 -1.27 9.25
CA ASN A 28 -8.78 -1.31 8.54
C ASN A 28 -9.95 -0.73 9.35
N ASP A 29 -9.92 -0.89 10.67
CA ASP A 29 -10.88 -0.31 11.62
C ASP A 29 -10.20 -0.01 12.97
N PRO A 30 -10.73 0.90 13.79
CA PRO A 30 -10.26 1.09 15.15
C PRO A 30 -10.35 -0.22 15.96
N SER A 31 -9.43 -0.41 16.88
CA SER A 31 -9.38 -1.61 17.72
C SER A 31 -8.89 -1.29 19.12
N THR A 32 -9.04 -2.26 19.99
CA THR A 32 -8.48 -2.23 21.35
C THR A 32 -7.57 -3.45 21.56
N ALA A 33 -6.54 -3.29 22.37
CA ALA A 33 -5.73 -4.38 22.89
C ALA A 33 -5.30 -4.00 24.32
N ALA A 34 -4.51 -4.85 24.94
CA ALA A 34 -4.12 -4.67 26.35
C ALA A 34 -3.50 -3.28 26.66
N LEU A 35 -2.85 -2.64 25.69
CA LEU A 35 -2.20 -1.34 25.86
C LEU A 35 -3.10 -0.14 25.57
N GLY A 36 -4.34 -0.32 25.07
CA GLY A 36 -5.25 0.79 24.83
C GLY A 36 -6.08 0.70 23.54
N ILE A 37 -6.51 1.86 23.08
CA ILE A 37 -7.31 2.03 21.87
C ILE A 37 -6.40 2.45 20.73
N TYR A 38 -6.53 1.77 19.59
CA TYR A 38 -5.79 2.04 18.37
C TYR A 38 -6.72 2.65 17.32
N ALA A 39 -6.40 3.88 16.93
CA ALA A 39 -7.10 4.58 15.86
C ALA A 39 -6.59 4.12 14.48
N THR A 40 -7.33 4.49 13.42
CA THR A 40 -6.95 4.20 12.03
C THR A 40 -5.96 5.21 11.43
N ALA A 41 -5.31 6.05 12.25
CA ALA A 41 -4.31 6.99 11.76
C ALA A 41 -3.16 6.24 11.05
N PRO A 42 -2.76 6.65 9.83
CA PRO A 42 -1.70 5.98 9.10
C PRO A 42 -0.35 6.06 9.80
N ILE A 43 0.39 4.95 9.81
CA ILE A 43 1.79 4.90 10.23
C ILE A 43 2.66 4.89 8.96
N SER A 44 3.62 5.81 8.89
CA SER A 44 4.45 6.01 7.71
C SER A 44 5.86 5.49 7.89
N PHE A 45 6.37 4.77 6.88
CA PHE A 45 7.76 4.35 6.79
C PHE A 45 8.39 4.92 5.52
N THR A 46 9.65 5.38 5.64
CA THR A 46 10.43 5.88 4.50
C THR A 46 11.54 4.87 4.20
N PRO A 47 11.59 4.32 2.97
CA PRO A 47 12.69 3.46 2.56
C PRO A 47 14.04 4.19 2.52
N ASN A 48 15.09 3.44 2.74
CA ASN A 48 16.47 3.94 2.61
C ASN A 48 16.93 3.97 1.13
N GLY A 49 18.20 4.34 0.90
CA GLY A 49 18.79 4.44 -0.43
C GLY A 49 18.77 3.16 -1.28
N ALA A 50 18.55 1.99 -0.70
CA ALA A 50 18.39 0.72 -1.40
C ALA A 50 16.93 0.29 -1.55
N GLY A 51 15.98 1.15 -1.17
CA GLY A 51 14.55 0.81 -1.15
C GLY A 51 14.12 -0.01 0.07
N ALA A 52 15.05 -0.38 0.96
CA ALA A 52 14.73 -1.16 2.14
C ALA A 52 14.11 -0.28 3.23
N PHE A 53 13.12 -0.83 3.93
CA PHE A 53 12.49 -0.18 5.08
C PHE A 53 12.39 -1.12 6.28
N THR A 54 12.37 -0.53 7.46
CA THR A 54 12.12 -1.19 8.73
C THR A 54 11.28 -0.26 9.58
N GLY A 55 10.27 -0.81 10.23
CA GLY A 55 9.40 -0.03 11.10
C GLY A 55 8.66 -0.91 12.09
N ALA A 56 8.03 -0.29 13.08
CA ALA A 56 7.25 -0.98 14.10
C ALA A 56 5.75 -0.73 13.90
N LEU A 57 4.97 -1.80 13.84
CA LEU A 57 3.51 -1.77 13.88
C LEU A 57 3.01 -2.44 15.16
N VAL A 58 1.80 -2.10 15.56
CA VAL A 58 1.11 -2.89 16.58
C VAL A 58 0.74 -4.23 15.97
N ASP A 59 1.02 -5.31 16.70
CA ASP A 59 0.63 -6.65 16.25
C ASP A 59 -0.90 -6.78 16.22
N THR A 60 -1.40 -7.47 15.21
CA THR A 60 -2.84 -7.66 15.02
C THR A 60 -3.37 -8.90 15.72
N GLU A 61 -2.48 -9.76 16.25
CA GLU A 61 -2.86 -10.97 16.98
C GLU A 61 -3.46 -10.68 18.34
N THR A 62 -2.98 -9.61 19.02
CA THR A 62 -3.46 -9.21 20.34
C THR A 62 -4.65 -8.24 20.31
N MET A 63 -5.07 -7.82 19.11
CA MET A 63 -6.21 -6.92 18.96
C MET A 63 -7.54 -7.67 19.16
N HIS A 64 -8.46 -7.01 19.88
CA HIS A 64 -9.85 -7.46 19.90
C HIS A 64 -10.44 -7.39 18.50
N GLN A 65 -11.03 -8.50 18.04
CA GLN A 65 -11.45 -8.74 16.67
C GLN A 65 -10.24 -8.82 15.71
N ARG A 66 -10.36 -9.64 14.68
CA ARG A 66 -9.29 -9.83 13.70
C ARG A 66 -9.16 -8.58 12.82
N ARG A 67 -8.12 -7.79 13.06
CA ARG A 67 -7.77 -6.59 12.31
C ARG A 67 -6.62 -6.87 11.35
N TYR A 68 -6.47 -6.01 10.35
CA TYR A 68 -5.36 -6.05 9.40
C TYR A 68 -4.99 -4.63 8.97
N TYR A 69 -3.78 -4.47 8.49
CA TYR A 69 -3.36 -3.22 7.86
C TYR A 69 -3.57 -3.29 6.36
N THR A 70 -3.92 -2.16 5.77
CA THR A 70 -3.85 -1.88 4.33
C THR A 70 -2.61 -1.07 4.03
N LEU A 71 -2.07 -1.19 2.81
CA LEU A 71 -0.90 -0.48 2.37
C LEU A 71 -1.26 0.54 1.29
N THR A 72 -0.70 1.74 1.43
CA THR A 72 -0.64 2.77 0.39
C THR A 72 0.82 3.16 0.20
N VAL A 73 1.28 3.27 -1.04
CA VAL A 73 2.61 3.81 -1.38
C VAL A 73 2.44 5.11 -2.13
N THR A 74 3.17 6.13 -1.72
CA THR A 74 3.18 7.45 -2.36
C THR A 74 4.60 7.84 -2.75
N TRP A 75 4.78 8.55 -3.87
CA TRP A 75 6.08 9.10 -4.30
C TRP A 75 5.89 10.32 -5.19
N LEU A 76 6.99 11.04 -5.47
CA LEU A 76 7.03 12.10 -6.47
C LEU A 76 7.66 11.55 -7.75
N ASP A 77 7.14 11.92 -8.92
CA ASP A 77 7.79 11.65 -10.20
C ASP A 77 8.91 12.66 -10.50
N SER A 78 9.55 12.53 -11.66
CA SER A 78 10.62 13.44 -12.08
C SER A 78 10.19 14.89 -12.30
N ALA A 79 8.89 15.12 -12.47
CA ALA A 79 8.29 16.45 -12.59
C ALA A 79 7.71 16.95 -11.26
N ALA A 80 8.01 16.27 -10.15
CA ALA A 80 7.49 16.52 -8.80
C ALA A 80 5.96 16.38 -8.67
N ASN A 81 5.32 15.65 -9.58
CA ASN A 81 3.91 15.30 -9.42
C ASN A 81 3.76 14.21 -8.36
N PHE A 82 2.68 14.31 -7.59
CA PHE A 82 2.33 13.33 -6.60
C PHE A 82 1.71 12.08 -7.26
N ASN A 83 2.26 10.92 -6.89
CA ASN A 83 1.76 9.62 -7.32
C ASN A 83 1.39 8.77 -6.10
N ARG A 84 0.40 7.91 -6.25
CA ARG A 84 -0.10 7.03 -5.19
C ARG A 84 -0.52 5.69 -5.76
N VAL A 85 -0.20 4.62 -5.05
CA VAL A 85 -0.71 3.27 -5.28
C VAL A 85 -1.33 2.74 -4.00
N ASP A 86 -2.56 2.29 -4.09
CA ASP A 86 -3.28 1.60 -3.03
C ASP A 86 -3.34 0.10 -3.33
N PHE A 87 -3.24 -0.71 -2.29
CA PHE A 87 -3.32 -2.16 -2.34
C PHE A 87 -4.56 -2.67 -1.55
N PRO A 88 -5.78 -2.39 -2.02
CA PRO A 88 -7.01 -2.67 -1.26
C PRO A 88 -7.27 -4.16 -1.03
N GLY A 89 -6.72 -5.02 -1.90
CA GLY A 89 -6.82 -6.47 -1.74
C GLY A 89 -5.84 -7.07 -0.75
N TRP A 90 -4.83 -6.33 -0.33
CA TRP A 90 -3.82 -6.84 0.58
C TRP A 90 -4.26 -6.67 2.03
N LYS A 91 -4.42 -7.79 2.71
CA LYS A 91 -4.70 -7.85 4.14
C LYS A 91 -3.41 -8.24 4.85
N ILE A 92 -2.80 -7.30 5.55
CA ILE A 92 -1.52 -7.50 6.23
C ILE A 92 -1.81 -7.81 7.70
N PHE A 93 -1.59 -9.07 8.09
CA PHE A 93 -1.70 -9.50 9.48
C PHE A 93 -0.31 -9.50 10.10
N VAL A 94 -0.16 -8.74 11.16
CA VAL A 94 1.12 -8.54 11.85
C VAL A 94 1.17 -9.45 13.08
N PRO A 95 2.02 -10.49 13.10
CA PRO A 95 2.22 -11.33 14.28
C PRO A 95 3.06 -10.60 15.34
N ILE A 96 3.02 -11.08 16.57
CA ILE A 96 3.83 -10.53 17.68
C ILE A 96 5.33 -10.54 17.32
N ALA A 97 5.79 -11.56 16.62
CA ALA A 97 7.19 -11.69 16.19
C ALA A 97 7.59 -10.71 15.08
N GLY A 98 6.62 -10.07 14.42
CA GLY A 98 6.88 -9.27 13.21
C GLY A 98 7.19 -10.15 12.00
N GLY A 99 7.91 -9.57 11.01
CA GLY A 99 8.33 -10.33 9.85
C GLY A 99 8.54 -9.48 8.59
N LYS A 100 8.81 -10.16 7.48
CA LYS A 100 8.93 -9.51 6.17
C LYS A 100 7.53 -9.22 5.63
N LEU A 101 7.31 -8.02 5.11
CA LEU A 101 6.01 -7.58 4.60
C LEU A 101 5.39 -8.59 3.62
N GLN A 102 6.18 -9.11 2.68
CA GLN A 102 5.69 -10.06 1.67
C GLN A 102 5.11 -11.36 2.27
N ASP A 103 5.63 -11.77 3.44
CA ASP A 103 5.19 -13.00 4.11
C ASP A 103 3.94 -12.75 4.99
N LEU A 104 3.65 -11.49 5.29
CA LEU A 104 2.53 -11.07 6.14
C LEU A 104 1.26 -10.76 5.34
N ILE A 105 1.39 -10.63 4.03
CA ILE A 105 0.23 -10.40 3.15
C ILE A 105 -0.53 -11.73 3.07
N ALA A 106 -1.72 -11.78 3.67
CA ALA A 106 -2.60 -12.93 3.46
C ALA A 106 -2.90 -13.05 1.98
N ASN A 107 -2.75 -14.26 1.47
CA ASN A 107 -3.01 -14.56 0.07
C ASN A 107 -4.31 -13.91 -0.38
N TYR A 108 -4.22 -13.18 -1.45
CA TYR A 108 -5.34 -12.60 -2.15
C TYR A 108 -6.25 -13.77 -2.60
N SER A 109 -7.22 -14.11 -1.77
CA SER A 109 -8.26 -15.03 -2.20
C SER A 109 -9.18 -14.24 -3.12
N ASN A 110 -9.20 -14.65 -4.36
CA ASN A 110 -10.14 -14.19 -5.37
C ASN A 110 -11.51 -14.78 -5.02
N ASP A 111 -12.03 -14.43 -3.87
CA ASP A 111 -13.28 -14.97 -3.27
C ASP A 111 -14.52 -14.48 -4.01
N GLY A 112 -14.49 -14.43 -5.34
CA GLY A 112 -15.67 -14.36 -6.21
C GLY A 112 -16.77 -13.34 -5.88
N GLY A 113 -16.59 -12.53 -4.86
CA GLY A 113 -17.66 -11.77 -4.21
C GLY A 113 -17.56 -10.25 -4.32
N GLY A 114 -17.01 -9.69 -5.36
CA GLY A 114 -17.01 -8.24 -5.53
C GLY A 114 -15.83 -7.73 -6.36
N TRP A 115 -16.03 -6.60 -6.99
CA TRP A 115 -14.98 -5.93 -7.72
C TRP A 115 -13.94 -5.35 -6.74
N ASN A 116 -12.81 -6.02 -6.61
CA ASN A 116 -11.69 -5.58 -5.79
C ASN A 116 -10.45 -5.47 -6.69
N PRO A 117 -10.03 -4.27 -7.08
CA PRO A 117 -8.88 -4.11 -7.94
C PRO A 117 -7.60 -4.56 -7.24
N MET A 118 -6.69 -5.16 -7.99
CA MET A 118 -5.41 -5.63 -7.47
C MET A 118 -4.57 -4.45 -6.94
N MET A 119 -4.56 -3.34 -7.68
CA MET A 119 -3.94 -2.07 -7.32
C MET A 119 -4.77 -0.92 -7.85
N VAL A 120 -4.71 0.22 -7.17
CA VAL A 120 -5.30 1.48 -7.65
C VAL A 120 -4.20 2.52 -7.74
N PHE A 121 -3.89 2.94 -8.96
CA PHE A 121 -2.90 3.97 -9.24
C PHE A 121 -3.58 5.34 -9.35
N TRP A 122 -3.02 6.32 -8.68
CA TRP A 122 -3.44 7.72 -8.73
C TRP A 122 -2.25 8.55 -9.21
N GLN A 123 -2.21 8.84 -10.50
CA GLN A 123 -1.08 9.55 -11.11
C GLN A 123 -1.48 10.18 -12.44
N PRO A 124 -0.80 11.27 -12.89
CA PRO A 124 -1.16 12.00 -14.09
C PRO A 124 -0.82 11.28 -15.39
N THR A 125 0.04 10.25 -15.35
CA THR A 125 0.44 9.46 -16.52
C THR A 125 0.06 8.01 -16.33
N GLU A 126 -0.34 7.34 -17.41
CA GLU A 126 -0.67 5.90 -17.37
C GLU A 126 0.51 5.10 -16.84
N PRO A 127 0.29 4.19 -15.85
CA PRO A 127 1.35 3.31 -15.37
C PRO A 127 1.80 2.34 -16.48
N ASP A 128 3.12 2.16 -16.67
CA ASP A 128 3.64 1.19 -17.62
C ASP A 128 4.89 0.50 -17.04
N PRO A 129 4.87 -0.84 -16.89
CA PRO A 129 3.70 -1.73 -16.96
C PRO A 129 2.83 -1.68 -15.70
N TRP A 130 1.56 -2.01 -15.81
CA TRP A 130 0.67 -2.18 -14.66
C TRP A 130 -0.09 -3.52 -14.70
N PRO A 131 -0.30 -4.17 -13.53
CA PRO A 131 -0.87 -5.52 -13.47
C PRO A 131 -2.31 -5.58 -13.99
N LEU A 132 -2.66 -6.71 -14.62
CA LEU A 132 -4.05 -6.99 -15.01
C LEU A 132 -4.98 -6.94 -13.79
N GLY A 133 -6.17 -6.39 -13.98
CA GLY A 133 -7.14 -6.23 -12.90
C GLY A 133 -6.93 -4.97 -12.06
N SER A 134 -5.83 -4.25 -12.25
CA SER A 134 -5.59 -2.97 -11.58
C SER A 134 -6.39 -1.82 -12.21
N VAL A 135 -6.50 -0.73 -11.48
CA VAL A 135 -7.18 0.51 -11.88
C VAL A 135 -6.19 1.66 -11.91
N TRP A 136 -6.33 2.52 -12.87
CA TRP A 136 -5.67 3.81 -12.92
C TRP A 136 -6.69 4.93 -12.89
N VAL A 137 -6.45 5.90 -12.00
CA VAL A 137 -7.19 7.17 -11.91
C VAL A 137 -6.25 8.26 -12.40
N ASP A 138 -6.62 8.90 -13.50
CA ASP A 138 -5.86 10.00 -14.06
C ASP A 138 -6.02 11.25 -13.18
N THR A 139 -4.90 11.74 -12.65
CA THR A 139 -4.85 12.96 -11.83
C THR A 139 -4.18 14.12 -12.57
N SER A 140 -4.06 14.05 -13.90
CA SER A 140 -3.49 15.14 -14.71
C SER A 140 -4.29 16.43 -14.54
N ILE A 141 -3.63 17.55 -14.82
CA ILE A 141 -4.29 18.88 -14.82
C ILE A 141 -5.11 19.08 -16.11
N ASP A 142 -4.93 18.19 -17.09
CA ASP A 142 -5.69 18.26 -18.33
C ASP A 142 -7.16 17.90 -18.05
N THR A 143 -8.03 18.89 -18.23
CA THR A 143 -9.46 18.76 -17.95
C THR A 143 -10.19 17.77 -18.86
N SER A 144 -9.57 17.31 -19.94
CA SER A 144 -10.17 16.35 -20.87
C SER A 144 -10.10 14.90 -20.36
N THR A 145 -9.10 14.58 -19.54
CA THR A 145 -8.85 13.22 -19.03
C THR A 145 -8.76 13.13 -17.50
N SER A 146 -8.63 14.27 -16.83
CA SER A 146 -8.55 14.32 -15.36
C SER A 146 -9.78 13.70 -14.71
N GLY A 147 -9.56 12.75 -13.81
CA GLY A 147 -10.60 12.01 -13.14
C GLY A 147 -11.08 10.77 -13.89
N ASP A 148 -10.56 10.50 -15.09
CA ASP A 148 -10.84 9.25 -15.81
C ASP A 148 -10.37 8.04 -14.99
N VAL A 149 -11.23 7.05 -14.92
CA VAL A 149 -10.94 5.78 -14.24
C VAL A 149 -10.85 4.67 -15.28
N ARG A 150 -9.68 4.07 -15.40
CA ARG A 150 -9.44 2.99 -16.36
C ARG A 150 -9.02 1.71 -15.66
N ARG A 151 -9.51 0.58 -16.15
CA ARG A 151 -9.14 -0.76 -15.67
C ARG A 151 -8.35 -1.49 -16.74
N ARG A 152 -7.20 -2.07 -16.37
CA ARG A 152 -6.47 -2.97 -17.25
C ARG A 152 -7.21 -4.30 -17.36
N LYS A 153 -7.74 -4.56 -18.55
CA LYS A 153 -8.36 -5.82 -18.93
C LYS A 153 -7.34 -6.73 -19.63
N ALA A 154 -7.61 -8.02 -19.66
CA ALA A 154 -6.82 -8.99 -20.41
C ALA A 154 -6.97 -8.75 -21.93
#